data_23fc1e02d9c5904cbcab4fb487124145
#
_entry.id   23fc1e02d9c5904cbcab4fb487124145
#
_cell.length_a   1.000
_cell.length_b   1.000
_cell.length_c   1.000
_cell.angle_alpha   90.00
_cell.angle_beta   90.00
_cell.angle_gamma   90.00
#
_symmetry.space_group_name_H-M   'P 1'
#
loop_
_entity.id
_entity.type
_entity.pdbx_description
1 polymer ?
#
loop_
_entity_poly.entity_id
_entity_poly.type
_entity_poly.pdbx_seq_one_letter_code
_entity_poly.pdbx_strand_id
1 'polypeptide(L)' 'MLNILKAKLFETNSKLWDIEDALRELENKKIFELEFISLARQVYITNDERAEIKKEINKLTGSNIIEEKHYSEY' A
#
# COMPACT_ATOMS: atom_id res chain seq x y z
N MET A 1 21.40 -2.81 2.33
CA MET A 1 20.12 -3.44 1.89
C MET A 1 18.92 -2.99 2.72
N LEU A 2 19.03 -3.02 4.03
CA LEU A 2 17.92 -2.62 4.89
C LEU A 2 17.51 -1.15 4.69
N ASN A 3 18.47 -0.26 4.52
CA ASN A 3 18.18 1.16 4.29
C ASN A 3 17.41 1.38 2.99
N ILE A 4 17.74 0.59 1.97
CA ILE A 4 17.04 0.66 0.68
C ILE A 4 15.61 0.20 0.84
N LEU A 5 15.38 -0.87 1.61
CA LEU A 5 14.04 -1.39 1.86
C LEU A 5 13.19 -0.42 2.66
N LYS A 6 13.80 0.26 3.65
CA LYS A 6 13.09 1.27 4.42
C LYS A 6 12.69 2.46 3.56
N ALA A 7 13.56 2.88 2.65
CA ALA A 7 13.24 3.96 1.71
C ALA A 7 12.11 3.56 0.79
N LYS A 8 12.12 2.32 0.29
CA LYS A 8 11.04 1.81 -0.56
C LYS A 8 9.72 1.77 0.20
N LEU A 9 9.76 1.37 1.47
CA LEU A 9 8.56 1.32 2.29
C LEU A 9 7.98 2.73 2.48
N PHE A 10 8.84 3.70 2.73
CA PHE A 10 8.43 5.10 2.86
C PHE A 10 7.76 5.60 1.57
N GLU A 11 8.38 5.34 0.43
CA GLU A 11 7.82 5.73 -0.86
C GLU A 11 6.47 5.07 -1.12
N THR A 12 6.37 3.79 -0.78
CA THR A 12 5.13 3.04 -0.98
C THR A 12 4.02 3.59 -0.09
N ASN A 13 4.33 3.91 1.16
CA ASN A 13 3.36 4.52 2.07
C ASN A 13 2.89 5.88 1.56
N SER A 14 3.82 6.72 1.09
CA SER A 14 3.48 8.04 0.54
C SER A 14 2.58 7.91 -0.68
N LYS A 15 2.90 6.98 -1.56
CA LYS A 15 2.10 6.70 -2.75
C LYS A 15 0.69 6.27 -2.37
N LEU A 16 0.58 5.41 -1.36
CA LEU A 16 -0.71 4.92 -0.90
C LEU A 16 -1.56 6.07 -0.33
N TRP A 17 -0.95 6.96 0.45
CA TRP A 17 -1.66 8.11 0.99
C TRP A 17 -2.20 9.01 -0.13
N ASP A 18 -1.38 9.25 -1.16
CA ASP A 18 -1.82 10.07 -2.30
C ASP A 18 -3.00 9.42 -3.02
N ILE A 19 -2.95 8.11 -3.20
CA ILE A 19 -4.05 7.37 -3.83
C ILE A 19 -5.31 7.48 -2.99
N GLU A 20 -5.18 7.29 -1.68
CA GLU A 20 -6.32 7.37 -0.77
C GLU A 20 -6.92 8.76 -0.72
N ASP A 21 -6.09 9.79 -0.77
CA ASP A 21 -6.58 11.18 -0.80
C ASP A 21 -7.34 11.45 -2.10
N ALA A 22 -6.82 10.98 -3.22
CA ALA A 22 -7.50 11.12 -4.50
C ALA A 22 -8.84 10.40 -4.52
N LEU A 23 -8.89 9.19 -3.95
CA LEU A 23 -10.13 8.43 -3.84
C LEU A 23 -11.16 9.17 -2.98
N ARG A 24 -10.70 9.71 -1.87
CA ARG A 24 -11.58 10.44 -0.96
C ARG A 24 -12.18 11.66 -1.63
N GLU A 25 -11.37 12.34 -2.43
CA GLU A 25 -11.84 13.50 -3.17
C GLU A 25 -12.91 13.13 -4.20
N LEU A 26 -12.69 12.05 -4.94
CA LEU A 26 -13.66 11.56 -5.90
C LEU A 26 -14.94 11.11 -5.21
N GLU A 27 -14.81 10.47 -4.05
CA GLU A 27 -15.96 10.06 -3.23
C GLU A 27 -16.78 11.27 -2.81
N ASN A 28 -16.12 12.34 -2.38
CA ASN A 28 -16.80 13.58 -1.98
C ASN A 28 -17.55 14.21 -3.14
N LYS A 29 -17.03 14.10 -4.34
CA LYS A 29 -17.66 14.63 -5.55
C LYS A 29 -18.67 13.67 -6.16
N LYS A 30 -18.78 12.45 -5.60
CA LYS A 30 -19.65 11.39 -6.12
C LYS A 30 -19.31 11.00 -7.54
N ILE A 31 -18.04 11.00 -7.87
CA ILE A 31 -17.55 10.60 -9.19
C ILE A 31 -17.01 9.17 -9.09
N PHE A 32 -17.72 8.21 -9.67
CA PHE A 32 -17.39 6.80 -9.59
C PHE A 32 -17.15 6.21 -10.99
N GLU A 33 -16.33 6.91 -11.77
CA GLU A 33 -16.01 6.51 -13.13
C GLU A 33 -14.72 5.68 -13.17
N LEU A 34 -14.17 5.52 -14.37
CA LEU A 34 -12.99 4.69 -14.57
C LEU A 34 -11.80 5.12 -13.72
N GLU A 35 -11.66 6.41 -13.50
CA GLU A 35 -10.57 6.93 -12.67
C GLU A 35 -10.68 6.43 -11.24
N PHE A 36 -11.90 6.41 -10.68
CA PHE A 36 -12.13 5.87 -9.34
C PHE A 36 -11.74 4.39 -9.27
N ILE A 37 -12.17 3.62 -10.26
CA ILE A 37 -11.86 2.20 -10.33
C ILE A 37 -10.35 1.98 -10.43
N SER A 38 -9.68 2.76 -11.26
CA SER A 38 -8.23 2.66 -11.44
C SER A 38 -7.50 2.93 -10.12
N LEU A 39 -7.89 3.98 -9.41
CA LEU A 39 -7.29 4.33 -8.12
C LEU A 39 -7.57 3.26 -7.08
N ALA A 40 -8.78 2.72 -7.05
CA ALA A 40 -9.13 1.66 -6.12
C ALA A 40 -8.26 0.42 -6.35
N ARG A 41 -8.02 0.07 -7.60
CA ARG A 41 -7.12 -1.04 -7.94
C ARG A 41 -5.69 -0.77 -7.50
N GLN A 42 -5.24 0.46 -7.61
CA GLN A 42 -3.90 0.84 -7.18
C GLN A 42 -3.71 0.66 -5.67
N VAL A 43 -4.76 0.78 -4.89
CA VAL A 43 -4.70 0.50 -3.45
C VAL A 43 -4.28 -0.94 -3.21
N TYR A 44 -4.89 -1.90 -3.90
CA TYR A 44 -4.52 -3.30 -3.75
C TYR A 44 -3.08 -3.56 -4.18
N ILE A 45 -2.71 -3.04 -5.33
CA ILE A 45 -1.37 -3.24 -5.88
C ILE A 45 -0.32 -2.66 -4.95
N THR A 46 -0.56 -1.45 -4.45
CA THR A 46 0.37 -0.77 -3.56
C THR A 46 0.47 -1.46 -2.20
N ASN A 47 -0.64 -1.96 -1.68
CA ASN A 47 -0.62 -2.74 -0.44
C ASN A 47 0.16 -4.04 -0.60
N ASP A 48 0.06 -4.68 -1.75
CA ASP A 48 0.83 -5.89 -2.03
C ASP A 48 2.33 -5.58 -2.06
N GLU A 49 2.72 -4.49 -2.70
CA GLU A 49 4.11 -4.03 -2.71
C GLU A 49 4.60 -3.76 -1.28
N ARG A 50 3.77 -3.09 -0.49
CA ARG A 50 4.10 -2.78 0.89
C ARG A 50 4.32 -4.04 1.72
N ALA A 51 3.45 -5.02 1.54
CA ALA A 51 3.55 -6.29 2.26
C ALA A 51 4.84 -7.03 1.88
N GLU A 52 5.20 -7.02 0.61
CA GLU A 52 6.44 -7.65 0.15
C GLU A 52 7.67 -6.96 0.75
N ILE A 53 7.68 -5.64 0.79
CA ILE A 53 8.80 -4.88 1.36
C ILE A 53 8.93 -5.19 2.85
N LYS A 54 7.84 -5.22 3.58
CA LYS A 54 7.85 -5.58 5.00
C LYS A 54 8.38 -6.97 5.24
N LYS A 55 7.98 -7.91 4.40
CA LYS A 55 8.44 -9.28 4.47
C LYS A 55 9.96 -9.36 4.28
N GLU A 56 10.48 -8.61 3.31
CA GLU A 56 11.92 -8.54 3.08
C GLU A 56 12.66 -7.95 4.27
N ILE A 57 12.12 -6.87 4.86
CA ILE A 57 12.69 -6.26 6.05
C ILE A 57 12.73 -7.26 7.21
N ASN A 58 11.65 -7.99 7.42
CA ASN A 58 11.58 -9.00 8.46
C ASN A 58 12.61 -10.08 8.29
N LYS A 59 12.85 -10.51 7.06
CA LYS A 59 13.89 -11.49 6.76
C LYS A 59 15.28 -10.98 7.12
N LEU A 60 15.58 -9.75 6.77
CA LEU A 60 16.88 -9.15 7.01
C LEU A 60 17.15 -8.89 8.48
N THR A 61 16.13 -8.52 9.22
CA THR A 61 16.28 -8.20 10.65
C THR A 61 16.12 -9.43 11.54
N GLY A 62 15.72 -10.55 10.97
CA GLY A 62 15.43 -11.75 11.75
C GLY A 62 14.20 -11.61 12.64
N SER A 63 13.37 -10.63 12.34
CA SER A 63 12.17 -10.37 13.11
C SER A 63 11.12 -11.45 12.85
N ASN A 64 10.48 -11.91 13.92
CA ASN A 64 9.40 -12.87 13.81
C ASN A 64 8.03 -12.21 13.86
N ILE A 65 8.00 -10.92 13.62
CA ILE A 65 6.74 -10.20 13.62
C ILE A 65 6.00 -10.59 12.35
N ILE A 66 5.00 -11.42 12.53
CA ILE A 66 4.08 -11.76 11.46
C ILE A 66 2.99 -10.73 11.48
N GLU A 67 2.96 -9.92 10.47
CA GLU A 67 1.90 -8.95 10.33
C GLU A 67 0.72 -9.66 9.70
N GLU A 68 -0.21 -10.08 10.54
CA GLU A 68 -1.42 -10.73 10.06
C GLU A 68 -2.41 -9.67 9.65
N LYS A 69 -2.27 -9.22 8.44
CA LYS A 69 -3.28 -8.37 7.86
C LYS A 69 -4.14 -9.23 6.96
N HIS A 70 -5.34 -9.42 7.39
CA HIS A 70 -6.30 -10.16 6.62
C HIS A 70 -7.00 -9.24 5.65
N TYR A 71 -6.35 -9.04 4.53
CA TYR A 71 -6.98 -8.31 3.44
C TYR A 71 -7.69 -9.25 2.48
N SER A 72 -7.81 -10.49 2.88
CA SER A 72 -8.42 -11.51 2.06
C SER A 72 -9.90 -11.29 1.83
N GLU A 73 -10.49 -10.39 2.56
CA GLU A 73 -11.90 -10.04 2.41
C GLU A 73 -12.19 -9.23 1.17
N TYR A 74 -11.20 -8.79 0.51
CA TYR A 74 -11.43 -8.04 -0.72
C TYR A 74 -12.29 -8.83 -1.67
#